data_fe391a2ba8ea49fedf70e761de71d0a7
#
_entry.id   fe391a2ba8ea49fedf70e761de71d0a7
#
_cell.length_a   1.000
_cell.length_b   1.000
_cell.length_c   1.000
_cell.angle_alpha   90.00
_cell.angle_beta   90.00
_cell.angle_gamma   90.00
#
_symmetry.space_group_name_H-M   'P 1'
#
loop_
_entity.id
_entity.type
_entity.pdbx_description
1 polymer ?
#
loop_
_entity_poly.entity_id
_entity_poly.type
_entity_poly.pdbx_seq_one_letter_code
_entity_poly.pdbx_strand_id
1 'polypeptide(L)'
;SIIARAIKPKNKEKLDILCFDTHERCQSQMAKTGHNFYGFRYKDCKVWNESFAKIPENYYSIQDLHSDIDFDFILSQSKFGQLQISRQIQAQTGLPIIHLEHTIPTSNYTPEQLQMFKSIWGDYNVFISEYARESWGFDESETVICNSIDHEFFRPIEVESDETVFTVQNDFVNRDYCLNFSGWQRIINGFNAKVLGDTPGLSEVASSLEHLREEYNKCAVYINTTTESQMPTAILEAMSCGKPVVSTATCSIPSFIEHGRNGFLTNDEEEFKGYIQRLLDDKDLRASMGKAARETVLDIFSEQKYVDSWNNIFRKVYEDLK
;
A
#
# COMPACT_ATOMS: atom_id res chain seq x y z
N SER A 1 28.68 18.54 2.35
CA SER A 1 30.13 18.29 2.36
C SER A 1 30.47 17.22 3.39
N ILE A 2 31.54 16.46 3.19
CA ILE A 2 32.03 15.41 4.10
C ILE A 2 32.29 15.97 5.52
N ILE A 3 32.63 17.24 5.62
CA ILE A 3 32.89 17.92 6.90
C ILE A 3 31.60 18.20 7.69
N ALA A 4 30.49 18.51 7.02
CA ALA A 4 29.19 18.72 7.69
C ALA A 4 28.61 17.42 8.26
N ARG A 5 28.92 16.26 7.68
CA ARG A 5 28.51 14.96 8.19
C ARG A 5 29.19 14.53 9.49
N ALA A 6 30.46 14.94 9.68
CA ALA A 6 31.23 14.62 10.87
C ALA A 6 30.70 15.27 12.17
N ILE A 7 29.71 16.16 12.07
CA ILE A 7 29.20 16.98 13.18
C ILE A 7 27.71 16.68 13.48
N LYS A 8 27.10 15.65 12.85
CA LYS A 8 25.71 15.29 13.17
C LYS A 8 25.58 14.89 14.65
N PRO A 9 24.59 15.42 15.37
CA PRO A 9 24.39 15.10 16.78
C PRO A 9 24.18 13.61 16.97
N LYS A 10 24.73 13.05 18.05
CA LYS A 10 24.62 11.61 18.35
C LYS A 10 23.17 11.14 18.52
N ASN A 11 22.25 12.02 18.94
CA ASN A 11 20.83 11.72 19.13
C ASN A 11 20.01 12.87 18.55
N LYS A 12 19.57 12.72 17.31
CA LYS A 12 18.59 13.62 16.69
C LYS A 12 17.21 13.02 16.93
N GLU A 13 16.33 13.70 17.65
CA GLU A 13 14.98 13.21 17.93
C GLU A 13 14.10 13.18 16.68
N LYS A 14 14.18 14.21 15.86
CA LYS A 14 13.47 14.30 14.58
C LYS A 14 14.46 14.31 13.43
N LEU A 15 14.30 13.36 12.52
CA LEU A 15 15.08 13.30 11.30
C LEU A 15 14.44 14.16 10.21
N ASP A 16 15.27 14.69 9.31
CA ASP A 16 14.86 15.42 8.13
C ASP A 16 15.03 14.52 6.90
N ILE A 17 13.92 14.01 6.39
CA ILE A 17 13.87 12.97 5.38
C ILE A 17 13.47 13.58 4.04
N LEU A 18 14.38 13.50 3.06
CA LEU A 18 14.05 13.87 1.69
C LEU A 18 13.25 12.73 1.04
N CYS A 19 12.06 13.03 0.57
CA CYS A 19 11.19 12.07 -0.12
C CYS A 19 10.58 12.70 -1.40
N PHE A 20 9.59 12.05 -1.99
CA PHE A 20 8.95 12.52 -3.21
C PHE A 20 7.43 12.51 -3.07
N ASP A 21 6.75 13.55 -3.59
CA ASP A 21 5.29 13.57 -3.64
C ASP A 21 4.80 12.44 -4.57
N THR A 22 4.21 11.40 -3.98
CA THR A 22 3.86 10.17 -4.73
C THR A 22 2.46 9.69 -4.45
N HIS A 23 2.16 9.40 -3.19
CA HIS A 23 0.92 8.80 -2.72
C HIS A 23 0.51 9.40 -1.38
N GLU A 24 -0.51 10.25 -1.39
CA GLU A 24 -0.97 11.02 -0.24
C GLU A 24 -1.24 10.13 0.98
N ARG A 25 -1.96 9.01 0.81
CA ARG A 25 -2.26 8.08 1.91
C ARG A 25 -1.01 7.43 2.49
N CYS A 26 -0.10 6.96 1.64
CA CYS A 26 1.14 6.33 2.08
C CYS A 26 2.02 7.33 2.83
N GLN A 27 2.16 8.54 2.29
CA GLN A 27 2.98 9.59 2.88
C GLN A 27 2.36 10.14 4.18
N SER A 28 1.02 10.22 4.25
CA SER A 28 0.31 10.57 5.49
C SER A 28 0.53 9.52 6.58
N GLN A 29 0.52 8.22 6.25
CA GLN A 29 0.86 7.16 7.20
C GLN A 29 2.33 7.23 7.62
N MET A 30 3.25 7.48 6.68
CA MET A 30 4.67 7.63 6.97
C MET A 30 4.96 8.80 7.91
N ALA A 31 4.25 9.91 7.76
CA ALA A 31 4.39 11.10 8.61
C ALA A 31 4.06 10.82 10.09
N LYS A 32 3.26 9.78 10.39
CA LYS A 32 2.95 9.37 11.77
C LYS A 32 4.16 8.83 12.54
N THR A 33 5.27 8.55 11.86
CA THR A 33 6.57 8.26 12.52
C THR A 33 7.13 9.45 13.30
N GLY A 34 6.61 10.66 13.09
CA GLY A 34 6.96 11.86 13.84
C GLY A 34 8.17 12.63 13.30
N HIS A 35 8.82 12.13 12.26
CA HIS A 35 9.94 12.81 11.59
C HIS A 35 9.46 13.88 10.62
N ASN A 36 10.35 14.74 10.13
CA ASN A 36 10.03 15.71 9.10
C ASN A 36 10.23 15.11 7.72
N PHE A 37 9.25 15.25 6.85
CA PHE A 37 9.28 14.75 5.48
C PHE A 37 9.26 15.92 4.50
N TYR A 38 10.19 15.91 3.57
CA TYR A 38 10.31 16.93 2.53
C TYR A 38 10.06 16.27 1.17
N GLY A 39 8.83 16.42 0.67
CA GLY A 39 8.39 15.87 -0.60
C GLY A 39 8.89 16.71 -1.76
N PHE A 40 9.95 16.23 -2.42
CA PHE A 40 10.51 16.91 -3.58
C PHE A 40 9.65 16.67 -4.82
N ARG A 41 9.18 17.74 -5.43
CA ARG A 41 8.43 17.74 -6.66
C ARG A 41 9.37 17.78 -7.85
N TYR A 42 9.50 16.65 -8.52
CA TYR A 42 10.28 16.54 -9.74
C TYR A 42 9.37 16.34 -10.94
N LYS A 43 9.55 17.17 -11.97
CA LYS A 43 8.87 17.19 -13.29
C LYS A 43 7.39 16.80 -13.32
N ASP A 44 7.07 15.52 -13.14
CA ASP A 44 5.72 14.96 -13.31
C ASP A 44 5.11 14.47 -11.98
N CYS A 45 5.69 14.87 -10.84
CA CYS A 45 5.07 14.58 -9.55
C CYS A 45 3.74 15.30 -9.44
N LYS A 46 2.71 14.55 -9.08
CA LYS A 46 1.37 15.11 -8.85
C LYS A 46 1.43 16.09 -7.66
N VAL A 47 0.66 17.15 -7.75
CA VAL A 47 0.38 18.00 -6.59
C VAL A 47 -0.41 17.18 -5.57
N TRP A 48 -0.09 17.32 -4.27
CA TRP A 48 -0.84 16.67 -3.20
C TRP A 48 -2.34 16.96 -3.32
N ASN A 49 -3.15 15.93 -3.32
CA ASN A 49 -4.60 16.03 -3.38
C ASN A 49 -5.20 15.73 -2.01
N GLU A 50 -5.64 16.77 -1.31
CA GLU A 50 -6.20 16.66 0.04
C GLU A 50 -7.52 15.87 0.11
N SER A 51 -8.17 15.58 -1.02
CA SER A 51 -9.33 14.69 -1.04
C SER A 51 -8.96 13.22 -0.72
N PHE A 52 -7.68 12.83 -0.91
CA PHE A 52 -7.19 11.50 -0.57
C PHE A 52 -6.61 11.42 0.84
N ALA A 53 -5.92 12.45 1.30
CA ALA A 53 -5.44 12.61 2.67
C ALA A 53 -5.05 14.06 2.93
N LYS A 54 -5.33 14.58 4.12
CA LYS A 54 -4.85 15.90 4.56
C LYS A 54 -3.33 15.91 4.62
N ILE A 55 -2.73 17.07 4.31
CA ILE A 55 -1.29 17.25 4.44
C ILE A 55 -0.93 17.21 5.93
N PRO A 56 -0.04 16.30 6.38
CA PRO A 56 0.43 16.26 7.76
C PRO A 56 1.27 17.52 8.12
N GLU A 57 1.23 17.94 9.38
CA GLU A 57 1.97 19.12 9.87
C GLU A 57 3.50 18.99 9.71
N ASN A 58 4.02 17.78 9.69
CA ASN A 58 5.44 17.46 9.52
C ASN A 58 5.80 17.03 8.08
N TYR A 59 4.94 17.36 7.10
CA TYR A 59 5.17 17.09 5.68
C TYR A 59 5.22 18.39 4.90
N TYR A 60 6.32 18.61 4.17
CA TYR A 60 6.62 19.82 3.43
C TYR A 60 6.85 19.50 1.96
N SER A 61 5.98 19.96 1.06
CA SER A 61 6.24 19.85 -0.38
C SER A 61 7.24 20.94 -0.81
N ILE A 62 8.34 20.54 -1.41
CA ILE A 62 9.42 21.44 -1.85
C ILE A 62 9.65 21.30 -3.37
N GLN A 63 10.02 22.40 -4.02
CA GLN A 63 10.33 22.41 -5.47
C GLN A 63 11.83 22.44 -5.74
N ASP A 64 12.60 22.92 -4.77
CA ASP A 64 14.05 23.04 -4.85
C ASP A 64 14.70 22.34 -3.65
N LEU A 65 15.90 21.82 -3.85
CA LEU A 65 16.71 21.28 -2.77
C LEU A 65 17.44 22.44 -2.08
N HIS A 66 16.86 22.92 -0.98
CA HIS A 66 17.42 24.01 -0.21
C HIS A 66 18.70 23.58 0.52
N SER A 67 19.74 24.41 0.41
CA SER A 67 21.02 24.18 1.10
C SER A 67 20.93 24.31 2.62
N ASP A 68 19.85 24.90 3.12
CA ASP A 68 19.63 25.19 4.55
C ASP A 68 19.06 23.99 5.30
N ILE A 69 18.57 22.95 4.60
CA ILE A 69 18.04 21.75 5.21
C ILE A 69 19.13 20.67 5.20
N ASP A 70 19.55 20.25 6.39
CA ASP A 70 20.49 19.15 6.55
C ASP A 70 19.74 17.81 6.56
N PHE A 71 19.44 17.29 5.38
CA PHE A 71 18.78 16.00 5.20
C PHE A 71 19.62 14.86 5.78
N ASP A 72 18.96 13.91 6.41
CA ASP A 72 19.61 12.72 6.98
C ASP A 72 19.74 11.60 5.98
N PHE A 73 18.71 11.35 5.18
CA PHE A 73 18.70 10.37 4.09
C PHE A 73 17.58 10.65 3.08
N ILE A 74 17.56 9.88 2.01
CA ILE A 74 16.55 9.91 0.95
C ILE A 74 15.63 8.71 1.12
N LEU A 75 14.32 8.93 1.15
CA LEU A 75 13.30 7.88 1.06
C LEU A 75 12.73 7.86 -0.34
N SER A 76 13.12 6.88 -1.15
CA SER A 76 12.59 6.65 -2.49
C SER A 76 11.53 5.57 -2.48
N GLN A 77 10.53 5.69 -3.34
CA GLN A 77 9.51 4.67 -3.55
C GLN A 77 9.69 4.02 -4.92
N SER A 78 9.01 2.89 -5.16
CA SER A 78 9.12 2.07 -6.36
C SER A 78 8.64 2.76 -7.66
N LYS A 79 9.21 3.91 -7.95
CA LYS A 79 9.05 4.60 -9.22
C LYS A 79 10.41 4.86 -9.83
N PHE A 80 10.63 4.33 -11.02
CA PHE A 80 11.92 4.38 -11.70
C PHE A 80 12.54 5.78 -11.75
N GLY A 81 11.76 6.81 -12.07
CA GLY A 81 12.26 8.18 -12.08
C GLY A 81 12.72 8.69 -10.70
N GLN A 82 12.08 8.26 -9.63
CA GLN A 82 12.50 8.62 -8.26
C GLN A 82 13.83 7.98 -7.89
N LEU A 83 14.04 6.71 -8.24
CA LEU A 83 15.31 6.02 -7.98
C LEU A 83 16.48 6.68 -8.73
N GLN A 84 16.29 7.00 -10.01
CA GLN A 84 17.31 7.69 -10.79
C GLN A 84 17.71 9.03 -10.17
N ILE A 85 16.72 9.84 -9.78
CA ILE A 85 16.97 11.13 -9.13
C ILE A 85 17.61 10.96 -7.76
N SER A 86 17.14 10.00 -6.97
CA SER A 86 17.76 9.68 -5.68
C SER A 86 19.23 9.36 -5.83
N ARG A 87 19.63 8.59 -6.85
CA ARG A 87 21.03 8.28 -7.15
C ARG A 87 21.83 9.53 -7.61
N GLN A 88 21.20 10.45 -8.37
CA GLN A 88 21.84 11.70 -8.74
C GLN A 88 22.06 12.63 -7.53
N ILE A 89 21.07 12.73 -6.65
CA ILE A 89 21.20 13.49 -5.40
C ILE A 89 22.26 12.85 -4.50
N GLN A 90 22.25 11.53 -4.35
CA GLN A 90 23.25 10.81 -3.57
C GLN A 90 24.67 11.06 -4.07
N ALA A 91 24.89 11.06 -5.38
CA ALA A 91 26.21 11.32 -5.97
C ALA A 91 26.76 12.71 -5.61
N GLN A 92 25.88 13.69 -5.39
CA GLN A 92 26.25 15.06 -5.04
C GLN A 92 26.37 15.27 -3.52
N THR A 93 25.51 14.61 -2.75
CA THR A 93 25.33 14.85 -1.30
C THR A 93 25.94 13.75 -0.45
N GLY A 94 26.06 12.53 -1.02
CA GLY A 94 26.41 11.29 -0.33
C GLY A 94 25.36 10.82 0.67
N LEU A 95 24.11 11.32 0.62
CA LEU A 95 23.01 10.83 1.45
C LEU A 95 22.69 9.37 1.14
N PRO A 96 22.47 8.50 2.14
CA PRO A 96 22.03 7.14 1.87
C PRO A 96 20.58 7.14 1.37
N ILE A 97 20.23 6.09 0.63
CA ILE A 97 18.91 5.90 0.06
C ILE A 97 18.24 4.71 0.74
N ILE A 98 17.09 4.96 1.36
CA ILE A 98 16.12 3.91 1.71
C ILE A 98 15.16 3.78 0.54
N HIS A 99 15.05 2.60 -0.04
CA HIS A 99 14.13 2.29 -1.12
C HIS A 99 12.95 1.48 -0.60
N LEU A 100 11.74 2.00 -0.75
CA LEU A 100 10.50 1.29 -0.44
C LEU A 100 9.91 0.70 -1.72
N GLU A 101 9.87 -0.62 -1.81
CA GLU A 101 9.34 -1.35 -2.95
C GLU A 101 7.89 -1.80 -2.71
N HIS A 102 6.97 -1.22 -3.46
CA HIS A 102 5.53 -1.51 -3.40
C HIS A 102 5.08 -2.58 -4.38
N THR A 103 5.93 -2.96 -5.34
CA THR A 103 5.53 -3.78 -6.48
C THR A 103 6.19 -5.15 -6.44
N ILE A 104 5.82 -5.97 -7.39
CA ILE A 104 6.48 -7.23 -7.71
C ILE A 104 6.98 -7.18 -9.15
N PRO A 105 7.98 -8.00 -9.51
CA PRO A 105 8.36 -8.16 -10.91
C PRO A 105 7.20 -8.84 -11.64
N THR A 106 6.46 -8.06 -12.44
CA THR A 106 5.35 -8.60 -13.24
C THR A 106 5.88 -9.27 -14.50
N SER A 107 5.04 -10.12 -15.11
CA SER A 107 5.32 -10.82 -16.36
C SER A 107 5.67 -9.90 -17.54
N ASN A 108 5.40 -8.60 -17.40
CA ASN A 108 5.70 -7.60 -18.43
C ASN A 108 7.17 -7.15 -18.47
N TYR A 109 7.99 -7.52 -17.46
CA TYR A 109 9.41 -7.15 -17.41
C TYR A 109 10.30 -8.24 -17.95
N THR A 110 11.30 -7.86 -18.77
CA THR A 110 12.37 -8.79 -19.17
C THR A 110 13.39 -8.96 -18.04
N PRO A 111 14.17 -10.08 -18.03
CA PRO A 111 15.23 -10.27 -17.06
C PRO A 111 16.24 -9.13 -17.03
N GLU A 112 16.57 -8.54 -18.19
CA GLU A 112 17.49 -7.40 -18.31
C GLU A 112 16.92 -6.14 -17.65
N GLN A 113 15.61 -5.89 -17.83
CA GLN A 113 14.92 -4.77 -17.16
C GLN A 113 14.92 -4.95 -15.64
N LEU A 114 14.67 -6.15 -15.15
CA LEU A 114 14.71 -6.45 -13.72
C LEU A 114 16.12 -6.24 -13.14
N GLN A 115 17.14 -6.69 -13.85
CA GLN A 115 18.52 -6.48 -13.43
C GLN A 115 18.91 -5.00 -13.41
N MET A 116 18.45 -4.24 -14.41
CA MET A 116 18.66 -2.80 -14.48
C MET A 116 18.00 -2.09 -13.29
N PHE A 117 16.75 -2.44 -12.94
CA PHE A 117 16.07 -1.88 -11.77
C PHE A 117 16.83 -2.16 -10.48
N LYS A 118 17.25 -3.42 -10.26
CA LYS A 118 18.03 -3.80 -9.08
C LYS A 118 19.33 -3.04 -8.95
N SER A 119 19.98 -2.71 -10.07
CA SER A 119 21.27 -2.01 -10.07
C SER A 119 21.22 -0.57 -9.53
N ILE A 120 20.04 0.04 -9.50
CA ILE A 120 19.83 1.41 -9.01
C ILE A 120 19.08 1.48 -7.68
N TRP A 121 18.73 0.34 -7.07
CA TRP A 121 18.02 0.31 -5.81
C TRP A 121 18.79 0.97 -4.67
N GLY A 122 18.11 1.16 -3.51
CA GLY A 122 18.68 1.87 -2.38
C GLY A 122 19.86 1.16 -1.72
N ASP A 123 20.48 1.85 -0.78
CA ASP A 123 21.48 1.27 0.10
C ASP A 123 20.81 0.38 1.17
N TYR A 124 19.54 0.69 1.46
CA TYR A 124 18.64 -0.09 2.31
C TYR A 124 17.34 -0.30 1.55
N ASN A 125 16.87 -1.54 1.47
CA ASN A 125 15.64 -1.86 0.76
C ASN A 125 14.57 -2.35 1.73
N VAL A 126 13.36 -1.82 1.58
CA VAL A 126 12.20 -2.18 2.38
C VAL A 126 11.11 -2.69 1.44
N PHE A 127 10.57 -3.86 1.74
CA PHE A 127 9.49 -4.47 0.98
C PHE A 127 8.20 -4.45 1.80
N ILE A 128 7.04 -4.38 1.13
CA ILE A 128 5.76 -4.36 1.84
C ILE A 128 5.22 -5.77 2.15
N SER A 129 5.89 -6.81 1.70
CA SER A 129 5.61 -8.22 2.06
C SER A 129 6.81 -9.12 1.82
N GLU A 130 6.83 -10.28 2.49
CA GLU A 130 7.77 -11.36 2.24
C GLU A 130 7.72 -11.82 0.78
N TYR A 131 6.51 -11.99 0.26
CA TYR A 131 6.28 -12.37 -1.13
C TYR A 131 6.97 -11.40 -2.13
N ALA A 132 6.87 -10.08 -1.88
CA ALA A 132 7.55 -9.10 -2.74
C ALA A 132 9.06 -9.23 -2.65
N ARG A 133 9.62 -9.32 -1.45
CA ARG A 133 11.05 -9.49 -1.23
C ARG A 133 11.60 -10.71 -1.97
N GLU A 134 10.95 -11.87 -1.80
CA GLU A 134 11.32 -13.12 -2.47
C GLU A 134 11.16 -13.03 -3.99
N SER A 135 10.05 -12.44 -4.47
CA SER A 135 9.78 -12.26 -5.90
C SER A 135 10.86 -11.41 -6.59
N TRP A 136 11.42 -10.44 -5.90
CA TRP A 136 12.55 -9.65 -6.36
C TRP A 136 13.89 -10.38 -6.18
N GLY A 137 13.91 -11.56 -5.57
CA GLY A 137 15.11 -12.40 -5.37
C GLY A 137 16.04 -11.88 -4.28
N PHE A 138 15.45 -11.32 -3.21
CA PHE A 138 16.15 -10.93 -1.99
C PHE A 138 15.88 -11.94 -0.87
N ASP A 139 16.84 -12.09 0.01
CA ASP A 139 16.77 -12.97 1.16
C ASP A 139 16.28 -12.26 2.44
N GLU A 140 16.29 -12.97 3.56
CA GLU A 140 15.78 -12.46 4.85
C GLU A 140 16.62 -11.32 5.45
N SER A 141 17.76 -10.96 4.86
CA SER A 141 18.56 -9.81 5.31
C SER A 141 17.92 -8.46 5.01
N GLU A 142 17.03 -8.42 4.01
CA GLU A 142 16.29 -7.21 3.65
C GLU A 142 14.99 -7.06 4.47
N THR A 143 14.65 -5.83 4.76
CA THR A 143 13.57 -5.47 5.67
C THR A 143 12.19 -5.62 5.01
N VAL A 144 11.23 -6.17 5.75
CA VAL A 144 9.82 -6.18 5.37
C VAL A 144 9.02 -5.34 6.35
N ILE A 145 8.26 -4.37 5.83
CA ILE A 145 7.32 -3.54 6.60
C ILE A 145 5.99 -3.52 5.86
N CYS A 146 5.01 -4.25 6.39
CA CYS A 146 3.66 -4.27 5.81
C CYS A 146 3.01 -2.88 5.87
N ASN A 147 2.19 -2.56 4.89
CA ASN A 147 1.37 -1.36 4.93
C ASN A 147 0.46 -1.38 6.17
N SER A 148 0.17 -0.21 6.72
CA SER A 148 -0.85 -0.07 7.77
C SER A 148 -2.17 0.40 7.19
N ILE A 149 -3.23 0.18 7.94
CA ILE A 149 -4.57 0.71 7.67
C ILE A 149 -4.98 1.61 8.83
N ASP A 150 -5.58 2.75 8.51
CA ASP A 150 -6.28 3.57 9.50
C ASP A 150 -7.56 2.85 9.95
N HIS A 151 -7.40 1.94 10.91
CA HIS A 151 -8.48 1.08 11.42
C HIS A 151 -9.45 1.84 12.34
N GLU A 152 -9.11 3.05 12.77
CA GLU A 152 -10.02 3.95 13.48
C GLU A 152 -10.97 4.64 12.51
N PHE A 153 -10.49 4.96 11.32
CA PHE A 153 -11.31 5.49 10.25
C PHE A 153 -12.08 4.38 9.52
N PHE A 154 -11.39 3.38 8.96
CA PHE A 154 -12.02 2.21 8.32
C PHE A 154 -12.44 1.20 9.40
N ARG A 155 -13.64 1.38 9.91
CA ARG A 155 -14.23 0.55 10.96
C ARG A 155 -15.69 0.24 10.68
N PRO A 156 -16.26 -0.76 11.34
CA PRO A 156 -17.71 -0.96 11.31
C PRO A 156 -18.45 0.30 11.78
N ILE A 157 -19.45 0.72 11.00
CA ILE A 157 -20.37 1.80 11.32
C ILE A 157 -21.82 1.32 11.11
N GLU A 158 -22.77 1.94 11.81
CA GLU A 158 -24.20 1.67 11.60
C GLU A 158 -24.65 2.25 10.25
N VAL A 159 -24.89 1.36 9.29
CA VAL A 159 -25.49 1.66 7.99
C VAL A 159 -26.38 0.51 7.56
N GLU A 160 -27.41 0.79 6.80
CA GLU A 160 -28.24 -0.25 6.20
C GLU A 160 -27.44 -0.99 5.11
N SER A 161 -27.43 -2.32 5.19
CA SER A 161 -26.77 -3.15 4.16
C SER A 161 -27.59 -3.12 2.89
N ASP A 162 -26.91 -2.96 1.75
CA ASP A 162 -27.51 -3.03 0.42
C ASP A 162 -27.34 -4.43 -0.24
N GLU A 163 -26.79 -5.39 0.51
CA GLU A 163 -26.55 -6.78 0.09
C GLU A 163 -25.73 -6.88 -1.22
N THR A 164 -24.89 -5.88 -1.49
CA THR A 164 -24.06 -5.85 -2.70
C THR A 164 -22.78 -6.67 -2.56
N VAL A 165 -22.27 -7.12 -3.70
CA VAL A 165 -20.91 -7.64 -3.89
C VAL A 165 -20.04 -6.47 -4.35
N PHE A 166 -19.07 -6.07 -3.53
CA PHE A 166 -18.35 -4.82 -3.71
C PHE A 166 -16.89 -5.01 -4.11
N THR A 167 -16.41 -4.13 -4.97
CA THR A 167 -15.03 -4.08 -5.46
C THR A 167 -14.54 -2.64 -5.51
N VAL A 168 -13.27 -2.42 -5.19
CA VAL A 168 -12.60 -1.13 -5.38
C VAL A 168 -11.33 -1.33 -6.20
N GLN A 169 -11.30 -0.75 -7.40
CA GLN A 169 -10.15 -0.85 -8.31
C GLN A 169 -10.01 0.41 -9.17
N ASN A 170 -8.77 0.87 -9.37
CA ASN A 170 -8.45 1.96 -10.28
C ASN A 170 -7.89 1.40 -11.57
N ASP A 171 -8.25 2.02 -12.70
CA ASP A 171 -7.79 1.64 -14.05
C ASP A 171 -8.03 0.14 -14.35
N PHE A 172 -9.18 -0.35 -13.89
CA PHE A 172 -9.50 -1.78 -13.82
C PHE A 172 -9.48 -2.42 -15.20
N VAL A 173 -10.05 -1.74 -16.21
CA VAL A 173 -10.16 -2.24 -17.59
C VAL A 173 -8.79 -2.34 -18.26
N ASN A 174 -7.99 -1.25 -18.20
CA ASN A 174 -6.68 -1.23 -18.87
C ASN A 174 -5.65 -2.13 -18.20
N ARG A 175 -5.84 -2.43 -16.93
CA ARG A 175 -4.96 -3.29 -16.13
C ARG A 175 -5.51 -4.72 -15.97
N ASP A 176 -6.27 -5.20 -16.95
CA ASP A 176 -6.85 -6.55 -16.92
C ASP A 176 -5.80 -7.64 -16.68
N TYR A 177 -4.59 -7.48 -17.24
CA TYR A 177 -3.48 -8.42 -17.11
C TYR A 177 -3.08 -8.73 -15.64
N CYS A 178 -3.28 -7.80 -14.73
CA CYS A 178 -2.92 -7.96 -13.31
C CYS A 178 -4.12 -7.83 -12.35
N LEU A 179 -5.18 -7.15 -12.74
CA LEU A 179 -6.38 -6.97 -11.93
C LEU A 179 -7.50 -7.96 -12.28
N ASN A 180 -7.39 -8.64 -13.43
CA ASN A 180 -8.33 -9.66 -13.92
C ASN A 180 -9.77 -9.12 -14.02
N PHE A 181 -9.93 -8.00 -14.72
CA PHE A 181 -11.24 -7.41 -15.00
C PHE A 181 -12.16 -8.37 -15.74
N SER A 182 -11.64 -9.05 -16.76
CA SER A 182 -12.40 -10.02 -17.55
C SER A 182 -12.94 -11.18 -16.68
N GLY A 183 -12.13 -11.67 -15.73
CA GLY A 183 -12.58 -12.66 -14.75
C GLY A 183 -13.61 -12.10 -13.78
N TRP A 184 -13.39 -10.87 -13.31
CA TRP A 184 -14.35 -10.17 -12.45
C TRP A 184 -15.72 -10.06 -13.12
N GLN A 185 -15.79 -9.66 -14.40
CA GLN A 185 -17.05 -9.58 -15.13
C GLN A 185 -17.81 -10.92 -15.18
N ARG A 186 -17.09 -12.03 -15.38
CA ARG A 186 -17.70 -13.37 -15.39
C ARG A 186 -18.18 -13.80 -14.00
N ILE A 187 -17.40 -13.48 -12.97
CA ILE A 187 -17.73 -13.80 -11.58
C ILE A 187 -18.97 -13.06 -11.11
N ILE A 188 -19.05 -11.74 -11.37
CA ILE A 188 -20.18 -10.93 -10.86
C ILE A 188 -21.49 -11.11 -11.62
N ASN A 189 -21.45 -11.83 -12.76
CA ASN A 189 -22.64 -12.05 -13.57
C ASN A 189 -23.72 -12.80 -12.76
N GLY A 190 -24.85 -12.15 -12.55
CA GLY A 190 -25.97 -12.65 -11.74
C GLY A 190 -25.99 -12.15 -10.30
N PHE A 191 -24.98 -11.40 -9.84
CA PHE A 191 -24.99 -10.77 -8.52
C PHE A 191 -25.31 -9.27 -8.61
N ASN A 192 -25.84 -8.71 -7.52
CA ASN A 192 -25.93 -7.28 -7.35
C ASN A 192 -24.54 -6.72 -7.02
N ALA A 193 -23.78 -6.36 -8.06
CA ALA A 193 -22.39 -5.96 -7.92
C ALA A 193 -22.22 -4.43 -8.03
N LYS A 194 -21.31 -3.89 -7.21
CA LYS A 194 -20.91 -2.49 -7.20
C LYS A 194 -19.40 -2.37 -7.30
N VAL A 195 -18.92 -1.43 -8.10
CA VAL A 195 -17.50 -1.12 -8.22
C VAL A 195 -17.28 0.38 -8.03
N LEU A 196 -16.23 0.72 -7.30
CA LEU A 196 -15.70 2.08 -7.18
C LEU A 196 -14.23 2.10 -7.59
N GLY A 197 -13.76 3.28 -7.94
CA GLY A 197 -12.39 3.55 -8.37
C GLY A 197 -12.33 4.29 -9.68
N ASP A 198 -11.20 4.88 -9.99
CA ASP A 198 -10.98 5.64 -11.21
C ASP A 198 -10.79 4.70 -12.41
N THR A 199 -11.91 4.32 -13.02
CA THR A 199 -11.92 3.50 -14.24
C THR A 199 -12.89 4.11 -15.25
N PRO A 200 -12.41 4.96 -16.18
CA PRO A 200 -13.27 5.65 -17.15
C PRO A 200 -14.17 4.68 -17.91
N GLY A 201 -15.47 4.99 -17.94
CA GLY A 201 -16.49 4.17 -18.60
C GLY A 201 -17.01 2.98 -17.78
N LEU A 202 -16.44 2.70 -16.61
CA LEU A 202 -16.91 1.64 -15.70
C LEU A 202 -17.32 2.19 -14.32
N SER A 203 -16.45 2.94 -13.69
CA SER A 203 -16.66 3.43 -12.32
C SER A 203 -15.97 4.76 -12.07
N GLU A 204 -16.42 5.45 -11.03
CA GLU A 204 -15.84 6.69 -10.53
C GLU A 204 -15.24 6.47 -9.14
N VAL A 205 -14.33 7.36 -8.75
CA VAL A 205 -13.82 7.38 -7.37
C VAL A 205 -14.95 7.72 -6.39
N ALA A 206 -14.83 7.24 -5.17
CA ALA A 206 -15.74 7.69 -4.11
C ALA A 206 -15.63 9.22 -3.94
N SER A 207 -16.75 9.89 -3.72
CA SER A 207 -16.80 11.36 -3.58
C SER A 207 -16.01 11.88 -2.37
N SER A 208 -15.80 11.04 -1.38
CA SER A 208 -14.96 11.29 -0.19
C SER A 208 -14.49 9.96 0.42
N LEU A 209 -13.57 10.04 1.40
CA LEU A 209 -13.19 8.86 2.18
C LEU A 209 -14.34 8.34 3.04
N GLU A 210 -15.18 9.22 3.56
CA GLU A 210 -16.41 8.85 4.29
C GLU A 210 -17.36 8.05 3.40
N HIS A 211 -17.56 8.49 2.16
CA HIS A 211 -18.36 7.75 1.17
C HIS A 211 -17.75 6.37 0.92
N LEU A 212 -16.45 6.28 0.72
CA LEU A 212 -15.78 4.98 0.52
C LEU A 212 -15.98 4.05 1.73
N ARG A 213 -15.82 4.58 2.96
CA ARG A 213 -16.07 3.82 4.19
C ARG A 213 -17.52 3.35 4.30
N GLU A 214 -18.48 4.21 3.95
CA GLU A 214 -19.90 3.84 3.93
C GLU A 214 -20.16 2.69 2.96
N GLU A 215 -19.59 2.72 1.76
CA GLU A 215 -19.77 1.69 0.76
C GLU A 215 -19.16 0.34 1.19
N TYR A 216 -17.99 0.36 1.84
CA TYR A 216 -17.48 -0.86 2.49
C TYR A 216 -18.47 -1.38 3.55
N ASN A 217 -19.08 -0.51 4.34
CA ASN A 217 -19.99 -0.92 5.39
C ASN A 217 -21.37 -1.37 4.88
N LYS A 218 -21.85 -0.87 3.75
CA LYS A 218 -23.12 -1.28 3.12
C LYS A 218 -23.02 -2.65 2.46
N CYS A 219 -21.88 -2.99 1.87
CA CYS A 219 -21.77 -4.24 1.11
C CYS A 219 -21.93 -5.49 2.00
N ALA A 220 -22.41 -6.57 1.41
CA ALA A 220 -22.46 -7.88 2.05
C ALA A 220 -21.09 -8.57 2.01
N VAL A 221 -20.43 -8.50 0.86
CA VAL A 221 -19.16 -9.19 0.57
C VAL A 221 -18.25 -8.28 -0.22
N TYR A 222 -16.97 -8.21 0.15
CA TYR A 222 -15.95 -7.61 -0.68
C TYR A 222 -15.26 -8.66 -1.54
N ILE A 223 -15.05 -8.39 -2.82
CA ILE A 223 -14.35 -9.31 -3.71
C ILE A 223 -13.10 -8.69 -4.33
N ASN A 224 -12.07 -9.52 -4.51
CA ASN A 224 -10.82 -9.16 -5.17
C ASN A 224 -10.41 -10.25 -6.15
N THR A 225 -10.24 -9.89 -7.42
CA THR A 225 -9.90 -10.81 -8.49
C THR A 225 -8.47 -10.67 -9.00
N THR A 226 -7.64 -9.87 -8.33
CA THR A 226 -6.28 -9.54 -8.80
C THR A 226 -5.39 -10.78 -8.90
N THR A 227 -4.55 -10.82 -9.93
CA THR A 227 -3.61 -11.92 -10.18
C THR A 227 -2.15 -11.52 -9.93
N GLU A 228 -1.79 -10.29 -10.24
CA GLU A 228 -0.42 -9.75 -10.05
C GLU A 228 -0.44 -8.43 -9.26
N SER A 229 -1.26 -8.36 -8.20
CA SER A 229 -1.28 -7.23 -7.27
C SER A 229 -0.90 -7.72 -5.88
N GLN A 230 0.28 -7.34 -5.42
CA GLN A 230 0.88 -8.03 -4.29
C GLN A 230 0.17 -7.80 -2.94
N MET A 231 -0.30 -6.59 -2.65
CA MET A 231 -1.04 -6.29 -1.43
C MET A 231 -2.12 -5.22 -1.71
N PRO A 232 -3.29 -5.61 -2.18
CA PRO A 232 -4.37 -4.67 -2.46
C PRO A 232 -4.86 -4.01 -1.17
N THR A 233 -4.63 -2.71 -1.02
CA THR A 233 -5.04 -1.94 0.19
C THR A 233 -6.55 -2.00 0.41
N ALA A 234 -7.33 -2.06 -0.66
CA ALA A 234 -8.79 -2.15 -0.61
C ALA A 234 -9.30 -3.41 0.12
N ILE A 235 -8.58 -4.54 0.04
CA ILE A 235 -8.89 -5.73 0.86
C ILE A 235 -8.76 -5.40 2.34
N LEU A 236 -7.67 -4.74 2.73
CA LEU A 236 -7.40 -4.39 4.12
C LEU A 236 -8.43 -3.40 4.67
N GLU A 237 -8.87 -2.44 3.84
CA GLU A 237 -9.95 -1.50 4.18
C GLU A 237 -11.28 -2.23 4.39
N ALA A 238 -11.64 -3.16 3.51
CA ALA A 238 -12.84 -3.98 3.66
C ALA A 238 -12.79 -4.86 4.92
N MET A 239 -11.68 -5.56 5.14
CA MET A 239 -11.46 -6.37 6.35
C MET A 239 -11.51 -5.50 7.62
N SER A 240 -10.95 -4.31 7.57
CA SER A 240 -10.99 -3.33 8.67
C SER A 240 -12.41 -2.87 8.98
N CYS A 241 -13.26 -2.73 7.98
CA CYS A 241 -14.70 -2.47 8.14
C CYS A 241 -15.49 -3.72 8.58
N GLY A 242 -14.83 -4.82 8.88
CA GLY A 242 -15.49 -6.06 9.32
C GLY A 242 -16.23 -6.79 8.22
N LYS A 243 -15.77 -6.68 6.98
CA LYS A 243 -16.40 -7.37 5.84
C LYS A 243 -15.68 -8.67 5.50
N PRO A 244 -16.43 -9.75 5.21
CA PRO A 244 -15.83 -10.95 4.67
C PRO A 244 -15.32 -10.67 3.26
N VAL A 245 -14.22 -11.33 2.92
CA VAL A 245 -13.55 -11.18 1.62
C VAL A 245 -13.56 -12.49 0.87
N VAL A 246 -13.89 -12.45 -0.42
CA VAL A 246 -13.59 -13.54 -1.36
C VAL A 246 -12.50 -13.03 -2.30
N SER A 247 -11.39 -13.74 -2.40
CA SER A 247 -10.23 -13.29 -3.18
C SER A 247 -9.56 -14.43 -3.94
N THR A 248 -8.85 -14.07 -4.98
CA THR A 248 -7.83 -14.94 -5.59
C THR A 248 -6.76 -15.29 -4.57
N ALA A 249 -6.22 -16.51 -4.66
CA ALA A 249 -5.11 -17.00 -3.83
C ALA A 249 -3.77 -16.65 -4.50
N THR A 250 -3.47 -15.35 -4.65
CA THR A 250 -2.30 -14.86 -5.39
C THR A 250 -1.45 -13.93 -4.57
N CYS A 251 -0.18 -13.83 -4.92
CA CYS A 251 0.80 -12.93 -4.29
C CYS A 251 0.83 -13.08 -2.75
N SER A 252 0.79 -11.98 -2.02
CA SER A 252 0.82 -11.99 -0.56
C SER A 252 -0.53 -12.27 0.10
N ILE A 253 -1.63 -12.37 -0.66
CA ILE A 253 -2.97 -12.51 -0.09
C ILE A 253 -3.11 -13.74 0.81
N PRO A 254 -2.58 -14.94 0.45
CA PRO A 254 -2.62 -16.11 1.32
C PRO A 254 -1.84 -15.97 2.65
N SER A 255 -0.98 -14.95 2.79
CA SER A 255 -0.25 -14.74 4.03
C SER A 255 -1.08 -14.11 5.15
N PHE A 256 -2.22 -13.49 4.83
CA PHE A 256 -3.10 -12.85 5.79
C PHE A 256 -4.57 -13.24 5.70
N ILE A 257 -5.00 -13.88 4.61
CA ILE A 257 -6.33 -14.49 4.51
C ILE A 257 -6.21 -15.99 4.74
N GLU A 258 -6.77 -16.45 5.84
CA GLU A 258 -6.94 -17.86 6.18
C GLU A 258 -8.29 -18.35 5.65
N HIS A 259 -8.22 -19.24 4.64
CA HIS A 259 -9.40 -19.75 3.93
C HIS A 259 -10.44 -20.34 4.90
N GLY A 260 -11.67 -19.87 4.82
CA GLY A 260 -12.79 -20.32 5.62
C GLY A 260 -12.90 -19.68 7.03
N ARG A 261 -11.89 -18.92 7.46
CA ARG A 261 -11.90 -18.23 8.77
C ARG A 261 -12.15 -16.73 8.63
N ASN A 262 -11.28 -15.99 7.95
CA ASN A 262 -11.36 -14.54 7.80
C ASN A 262 -11.59 -14.10 6.34
N GLY A 263 -11.80 -15.06 5.43
CA GLY A 263 -12.11 -14.87 4.03
C GLY A 263 -12.12 -16.21 3.29
N PHE A 264 -12.50 -16.17 2.04
CA PHE A 264 -12.37 -17.30 1.12
C PHE A 264 -11.33 -17.02 0.04
N LEU A 265 -10.50 -18.01 -0.28
CA LEU A 265 -9.46 -17.96 -1.30
C LEU A 265 -9.72 -19.02 -2.36
N THR A 266 -9.74 -18.63 -3.63
CA THR A 266 -9.76 -19.56 -4.76
C THR A 266 -9.32 -18.88 -6.05
N ASN A 267 -8.75 -19.64 -6.98
CA ASN A 267 -8.46 -19.20 -8.34
C ASN A 267 -9.43 -19.80 -9.37
N ASP A 268 -10.43 -20.56 -8.92
CA ASP A 268 -11.51 -21.09 -9.75
C ASP A 268 -12.73 -20.17 -9.72
N GLU A 269 -13.24 -19.77 -10.89
CA GLU A 269 -14.34 -18.81 -10.99
C GLU A 269 -15.68 -19.35 -10.47
N GLU A 270 -15.94 -20.66 -10.61
CA GLU A 270 -17.19 -21.26 -10.14
C GLU A 270 -17.18 -21.43 -8.61
N GLU A 271 -16.03 -21.82 -8.04
CA GLU A 271 -15.87 -21.80 -6.57
C GLU A 271 -16.00 -20.37 -6.03
N PHE A 272 -15.44 -19.38 -6.72
CA PHE A 272 -15.54 -17.97 -6.34
C PHE A 272 -16.99 -17.52 -6.24
N LYS A 273 -17.80 -17.81 -7.26
CA LYS A 273 -19.26 -17.57 -7.25
C LYS A 273 -19.96 -18.30 -6.10
N GLY A 274 -19.58 -19.55 -5.86
CA GLY A 274 -20.12 -20.37 -4.77
C GLY A 274 -19.86 -19.76 -3.40
N TYR A 275 -18.66 -19.21 -3.16
CA TYR A 275 -18.32 -18.52 -1.90
C TYR A 275 -19.08 -17.20 -1.76
N ILE A 276 -19.23 -16.44 -2.84
CA ILE A 276 -20.07 -15.22 -2.82
C ILE A 276 -21.49 -15.59 -2.42
N GLN A 277 -22.12 -16.56 -3.10
CA GLN A 277 -23.48 -16.98 -2.84
C GLN A 277 -23.65 -17.46 -1.39
N ARG A 278 -22.72 -18.27 -0.89
CA ARG A 278 -22.72 -18.75 0.48
C ARG A 278 -22.71 -17.60 1.50
N LEU A 279 -21.92 -16.57 1.25
CA LEU A 279 -21.88 -15.39 2.12
C LEU A 279 -23.13 -14.51 2.01
N LEU A 280 -23.79 -14.50 0.85
CA LEU A 280 -25.07 -13.80 0.70
C LEU A 280 -26.21 -14.52 1.44
N ASP A 281 -26.21 -15.85 1.42
CA ASP A 281 -27.27 -16.67 2.01
C ASP A 281 -27.12 -16.84 3.53
N ASP A 282 -25.88 -16.82 4.06
CA ASP A 282 -25.58 -17.10 5.47
C ASP A 282 -25.06 -15.84 6.19
N LYS A 283 -25.98 -15.12 6.85
CA LYS A 283 -25.68 -13.89 7.59
C LYS A 283 -24.78 -14.13 8.81
N ASP A 284 -24.89 -15.28 9.46
CA ASP A 284 -24.10 -15.60 10.65
C ASP A 284 -22.65 -15.93 10.25
N LEU A 285 -22.45 -16.68 9.19
CA LEU A 285 -21.13 -16.91 8.60
C LEU A 285 -20.52 -15.59 8.17
N ARG A 286 -21.28 -14.75 7.48
CA ARG A 286 -20.84 -13.43 7.02
C ARG A 286 -20.37 -12.55 8.18
N ALA A 287 -21.14 -12.50 9.27
CA ALA A 287 -20.79 -11.72 10.46
C ALA A 287 -19.55 -12.28 11.18
N SER A 288 -19.48 -13.59 11.36
CA SER A 288 -18.32 -14.24 12.04
C SER A 288 -17.03 -14.10 11.25
N MET A 289 -17.09 -14.29 9.93
CA MET A 289 -15.93 -14.13 9.03
C MET A 289 -15.48 -12.65 8.96
N GLY A 290 -16.41 -11.71 8.88
CA GLY A 290 -16.11 -10.29 8.90
C GLY A 290 -15.44 -9.84 10.21
N LYS A 291 -15.89 -10.38 11.36
CA LYS A 291 -15.24 -10.15 12.66
C LYS A 291 -13.80 -10.66 12.65
N ALA A 292 -13.57 -11.90 12.20
CA ALA A 292 -12.23 -12.49 12.11
C ALA A 292 -11.33 -11.72 11.11
N ALA A 293 -11.91 -11.20 10.01
CA ALA A 293 -11.20 -10.34 9.07
C ALA A 293 -10.69 -9.07 9.75
N ARG A 294 -11.52 -8.38 10.52
CA ARG A 294 -11.12 -7.18 11.27
C ARG A 294 -10.05 -7.51 12.32
N GLU A 295 -10.20 -8.59 13.08
CA GLU A 295 -9.21 -9.01 14.08
C GLU A 295 -7.82 -9.21 13.42
N THR A 296 -7.77 -9.81 12.24
CA THR A 296 -6.54 -9.97 11.46
C THR A 296 -5.89 -8.64 11.11
N VAL A 297 -6.68 -7.65 10.66
CA VAL A 297 -6.15 -6.32 10.33
C VAL A 297 -5.60 -5.62 11.57
N LEU A 298 -6.32 -5.67 12.69
CA LEU A 298 -5.88 -5.06 13.94
C LEU A 298 -4.58 -5.70 14.47
N ASP A 299 -4.38 -6.99 14.24
CA ASP A 299 -3.17 -7.67 14.66
C ASP A 299 -2.00 -7.42 13.71
N ILE A 300 -2.16 -7.62 12.39
CA ILE A 300 -1.04 -7.62 11.44
C ILE A 300 -0.74 -6.22 10.91
N PHE A 301 -1.76 -5.43 10.58
CA PHE A 301 -1.66 -4.16 9.85
C PHE A 301 -1.90 -2.94 10.74
N SER A 302 -1.60 -3.04 12.03
CA SER A 302 -1.80 -1.92 12.96
C SER A 302 -0.84 -0.77 12.67
N GLU A 303 -1.33 0.45 12.88
CA GLU A 303 -0.54 1.67 12.72
C GLU A 303 0.68 1.70 13.63
N GLN A 304 0.54 1.23 14.87
CA GLN A 304 1.65 1.21 15.83
C GLN A 304 2.80 0.32 15.34
N LYS A 305 2.50 -0.90 14.87
CA LYS A 305 3.52 -1.81 14.30
C LYS A 305 4.23 -1.17 13.11
N TYR A 306 3.48 -0.49 12.24
CA TYR A 306 4.04 0.22 11.09
C TYR A 306 4.99 1.33 11.52
N VAL A 307 4.55 2.21 12.43
CA VAL A 307 5.34 3.34 12.94
C VAL A 307 6.61 2.84 13.63
N ASP A 308 6.51 1.83 14.49
CA ASP A 308 7.66 1.26 15.20
C ASP A 308 8.67 0.64 14.23
N SER A 309 8.20 -0.10 13.23
CA SER A 309 9.06 -0.73 12.22
C SER A 309 9.82 0.31 11.38
N TRP A 310 9.13 1.36 10.94
CA TRP A 310 9.78 2.45 10.22
C TRP A 310 10.76 3.23 11.08
N ASN A 311 10.43 3.51 12.34
CA ASN A 311 11.34 4.17 13.26
C ASN A 311 12.60 3.33 13.53
N ASN A 312 12.47 2.00 13.55
CA ASN A 312 13.63 1.12 13.70
C ASN A 312 14.59 1.22 12.51
N ILE A 313 14.08 1.15 11.26
CA ILE A 313 14.95 1.29 10.08
C ILE A 313 15.53 2.70 9.97
N PHE A 314 14.77 3.75 10.26
CA PHE A 314 15.28 5.12 10.25
C PHE A 314 16.41 5.34 11.25
N ARG A 315 16.28 4.80 12.46
CA ARG A 315 17.35 4.85 13.48
C ARG A 315 18.58 4.07 13.03
N LYS A 316 18.40 2.85 12.51
CA LYS A 316 19.51 2.05 11.97
C LYS A 316 20.28 2.82 10.92
N VAL A 317 19.59 3.34 9.90
CA VAL A 317 20.24 4.11 8.83
C VAL A 317 20.95 5.34 9.36
N TYR A 318 20.34 6.06 10.31
CA TYR A 318 20.97 7.23 10.92
C TYR A 318 22.21 6.86 11.76
N GLU A 319 22.20 5.72 12.42
CA GLU A 319 23.35 5.21 13.19
C GLU A 319 24.50 4.76 12.29
N ASP A 320 24.21 4.14 11.15
CA ASP A 320 25.19 3.71 10.16
C ASP A 320 25.89 4.90 9.45
N LEU A 321 25.36 6.14 9.61
CA LEU A 321 25.98 7.37 9.10
C LEU A 321 27.10 7.93 9.98
N LYS A 322 27.29 7.41 11.18
CA LYS A 322 28.29 7.87 12.17
C LYS A 322 29.59 7.15 12.00
#